data_0e4b8fa98a2a8322bdc2302b930fedd3
#
_entry.id   0e4b8fa98a2a8322bdc2302b930fedd3
#
_cell.length_a   1.000
_cell.length_b   1.000
_cell.length_c   1.000
_cell.angle_alpha   90.00
_cell.angle_beta   90.00
_cell.angle_gamma   90.00
#
_symmetry.space_group_name_H-M   'P 1'
#
loop_
_entity.id
_entity.type
_entity.pdbx_description
1 polymer ?
#
loop_
_entity_poly.entity_id
_entity_poly.type
_entity_poly.pdbx_seq_one_letter_code
_entity_poly.pdbx_strand_id
1 'polypeptide(L)'
;MLINDKVFDALMNNSGKIGTFVETKNAEIGAGSRIPHFGYVGDAYLGEGAYVGAGTTFANFDGQHRLPTHLGNHAFVGANSVLVAPIDIGDGAYVAAGSTITSDVPAGALAVARGHEHISDDWVQRKRPGSSAAAAADDAVGEVHPKVAEARARVRNQTIGQPEAINQQEAQQ
;
A
#
# COMPACT_ATOMS: atom_id res chain seq x y z
N MET A 1 -23.30 -4.26 12.33
CA MET A 1 -24.17 -3.98 11.16
C MET A 1 -23.34 -3.23 10.15
N LEU A 2 -22.92 -3.91 9.10
CA LEU A 2 -22.03 -3.37 8.05
C LEU A 2 -22.89 -2.60 7.06
N ILE A 3 -22.85 -1.29 7.11
CA ILE A 3 -23.75 -0.41 6.35
C ILE A 3 -23.12 -0.03 5.02
N ASN A 4 -22.30 -0.68 4.37
CA ASN A 4 -21.84 -0.42 2.98
C ASN A 4 -20.75 -1.37 2.46
N ASP A 5 -20.56 -2.50 3.11
CA ASP A 5 -19.62 -3.47 2.57
C ASP A 5 -20.37 -4.40 1.62
N LYS A 6 -20.04 -4.35 0.35
CA LYS A 6 -20.58 -5.26 -0.65
C LYS A 6 -19.60 -6.39 -0.88
N VAL A 7 -19.93 -7.56 -0.38
CA VAL A 7 -19.19 -8.79 -0.63
C VAL A 7 -20.03 -9.65 -1.56
N PHE A 8 -19.59 -9.79 -2.80
CA PHE A 8 -20.26 -10.63 -3.80
C PHE A 8 -19.33 -11.76 -4.21
N ASP A 9 -19.77 -13.00 -4.05
CA ASP A 9 -19.04 -14.21 -4.47
C ASP A 9 -17.57 -14.22 -4.01
N ALA A 10 -17.31 -13.78 -2.78
CA ALA A 10 -15.99 -13.80 -2.19
C ALA A 10 -15.85 -14.93 -1.17
N LEU A 11 -14.83 -15.74 -1.31
CA LEU A 11 -14.40 -16.73 -0.34
C LEU A 11 -13.33 -16.13 0.56
N MET A 12 -13.57 -16.09 1.86
CA MET A 12 -12.59 -15.64 2.83
C MET A 12 -12.18 -16.79 3.74
N ASN A 13 -10.90 -17.11 3.74
CA ASN A 13 -10.33 -18.13 4.60
C ASN A 13 -10.10 -17.62 6.04
N ASN A 14 -9.76 -18.54 6.94
CA ASN A 14 -9.62 -18.27 8.37
C ASN A 14 -8.73 -17.05 8.67
N SER A 15 -9.16 -16.22 9.62
CA SER A 15 -8.46 -15.04 10.11
C SER A 15 -8.25 -13.91 9.10
N GLY A 16 -8.85 -13.97 7.91
CA GLY A 16 -8.89 -12.86 6.97
C GLY A 16 -9.72 -11.69 7.51
N LYS A 17 -9.44 -10.47 7.03
CA LYS A 17 -10.17 -9.26 7.42
C LYS A 17 -10.54 -8.41 6.21
N ILE A 18 -11.85 -8.23 6.02
CA ILE A 18 -12.41 -7.20 5.14
C ILE A 18 -12.97 -6.11 6.04
N GLY A 19 -12.54 -4.88 5.86
CA GLY A 19 -12.95 -3.75 6.69
C GLY A 19 -13.99 -2.87 6.03
N THR A 20 -14.20 -1.69 6.60
CA THR A 20 -15.28 -0.78 6.24
C THR A 20 -15.09 -0.15 4.85
N PHE A 21 -16.19 -0.04 4.10
CA PHE A 21 -16.22 0.52 2.74
C PHE A 21 -15.36 -0.22 1.72
N VAL A 22 -15.16 -1.50 1.91
CA VAL A 22 -14.51 -2.39 0.95
C VAL A 22 -15.59 -3.09 0.13
N GLU A 23 -15.46 -3.03 -1.19
CA GLU A 23 -16.25 -3.86 -2.09
C GLU A 23 -15.38 -5.00 -2.62
N THR A 24 -15.84 -6.24 -2.49
CA THR A 24 -15.20 -7.42 -3.09
C THR A 24 -16.17 -8.12 -4.00
N LYS A 25 -15.69 -8.59 -5.16
CA LYS A 25 -16.49 -9.33 -6.12
C LYS A 25 -15.66 -10.41 -6.78
N ASN A 26 -16.14 -11.65 -6.77
CA ASN A 26 -15.44 -12.78 -7.38
C ASN A 26 -13.97 -12.82 -6.91
N ALA A 27 -13.77 -12.91 -5.58
CA ALA A 27 -12.45 -12.84 -4.97
C ALA A 27 -12.23 -13.99 -3.98
N GLU A 28 -11.03 -14.57 -4.02
CA GLU A 28 -10.56 -15.52 -3.04
C GLU A 28 -9.54 -14.84 -2.13
N ILE A 29 -9.79 -14.84 -0.82
CA ILE A 29 -8.95 -14.13 0.15
C ILE A 29 -8.31 -15.16 1.08
N GLY A 30 -7.00 -15.30 0.97
CA GLY A 30 -6.19 -16.25 1.72
C GLY A 30 -6.20 -15.99 3.23
N ALA A 31 -5.78 -17.00 3.99
CA ALA A 31 -5.77 -16.96 5.44
C ALA A 31 -4.93 -15.78 5.96
N GLY A 32 -5.42 -15.04 6.95
CA GLY A 32 -4.72 -13.91 7.55
C GLY A 32 -4.60 -12.66 6.68
N SER A 33 -5.10 -12.70 5.44
CA SER A 33 -5.03 -11.56 4.53
C SER A 33 -5.97 -10.44 4.96
N ARG A 34 -5.59 -9.19 4.66
CA ARG A 34 -6.29 -8.01 5.17
C ARG A 34 -6.55 -6.99 4.07
N ILE A 35 -7.81 -6.59 3.95
CA ILE A 35 -8.28 -5.45 3.16
C ILE A 35 -9.00 -4.51 4.14
N PRO A 36 -8.28 -3.75 4.99
CA PRO A 36 -8.87 -3.17 6.19
C PRO A 36 -9.78 -1.99 5.94
N HIS A 37 -9.61 -1.25 4.86
CA HIS A 37 -10.33 0.01 4.66
C HIS A 37 -10.51 0.35 3.19
N PHE A 38 -11.70 0.81 2.85
CA PHE A 38 -12.03 1.52 1.63
C PHE A 38 -11.25 1.05 0.39
N GLY A 39 -11.87 0.31 -0.49
CA GLY A 39 -11.20 -0.21 -1.69
C GLY A 39 -12.11 -1.10 -2.53
N TYR A 40 -11.64 -1.43 -3.72
CA TYR A 40 -12.29 -2.37 -4.61
C TYR A 40 -11.36 -3.52 -4.97
N VAL A 41 -11.79 -4.75 -4.68
CA VAL A 41 -11.07 -5.99 -4.96
C VAL A 41 -11.97 -6.90 -5.78
N GLY A 42 -11.80 -6.88 -7.09
CA GLY A 42 -12.61 -7.65 -8.03
C GLY A 42 -11.78 -8.60 -8.88
N ASP A 43 -12.33 -9.79 -9.15
CA ASP A 43 -11.69 -10.87 -9.92
C ASP A 43 -10.26 -11.14 -9.41
N ALA A 44 -10.12 -11.42 -8.11
CA ALA A 44 -8.84 -11.41 -7.43
C ALA A 44 -8.56 -12.67 -6.62
N TYR A 45 -7.30 -13.06 -6.56
CA TYR A 45 -6.79 -14.16 -5.75
C TYR A 45 -5.71 -13.61 -4.82
N LEU A 46 -5.98 -13.56 -3.52
CA LEU A 46 -5.04 -13.13 -2.50
C LEU A 46 -4.47 -14.34 -1.77
N GLY A 47 -3.16 -14.47 -1.75
CA GLY A 47 -2.44 -15.48 -1.00
C GLY A 47 -2.58 -15.28 0.51
N GLU A 48 -1.90 -16.10 1.30
CA GLU A 48 -1.89 -16.02 2.76
C GLU A 48 -1.18 -14.75 3.25
N GLY A 49 -1.74 -14.08 4.26
CA GLY A 49 -1.12 -12.92 4.91
C GLY A 49 -0.96 -11.69 4.03
N ALA A 50 -1.54 -11.66 2.84
CA ALA A 50 -1.46 -10.51 1.95
C ALA A 50 -2.15 -9.27 2.55
N TYR A 51 -1.66 -8.09 2.22
CA TYR A 51 -2.18 -6.83 2.72
C TYR A 51 -2.51 -5.85 1.60
N VAL A 52 -3.72 -5.34 1.60
CA VAL A 52 -4.18 -4.34 0.64
C VAL A 52 -4.44 -3.02 1.37
N GLY A 53 -3.66 -1.99 1.06
CA GLY A 53 -3.77 -0.66 1.65
C GLY A 53 -5.08 0.05 1.29
N ALA A 54 -5.48 0.98 2.13
CA ALA A 54 -6.70 1.77 1.95
C ALA A 54 -6.73 2.50 0.60
N GLY A 55 -7.88 2.57 -0.04
CA GLY A 55 -8.05 3.25 -1.33
C GLY A 55 -7.49 2.49 -2.54
N THR A 56 -7.00 1.27 -2.35
CA THR A 56 -6.48 0.45 -3.46
C THR A 56 -7.63 -0.04 -4.34
N THR A 57 -7.40 0.01 -5.66
CA THR A 57 -8.34 -0.45 -6.67
C THR A 57 -7.70 -1.51 -7.56
N PHE A 58 -8.37 -2.64 -7.69
CA PHE A 58 -8.05 -3.67 -8.69
C PHE A 58 -8.82 -3.31 -9.96
N ALA A 59 -8.12 -2.74 -10.94
CA ALA A 59 -8.70 -2.33 -12.21
C ALA A 59 -8.87 -3.56 -13.12
N ASN A 60 -9.94 -4.32 -12.86
CA ASN A 60 -10.21 -5.64 -13.43
C ASN A 60 -11.01 -5.63 -14.74
N PHE A 61 -11.38 -4.45 -15.26
CA PHE A 61 -12.20 -4.36 -16.47
C PHE A 61 -11.55 -3.45 -17.51
N ASP A 62 -11.29 -3.99 -18.69
CA ASP A 62 -10.63 -3.29 -19.82
C ASP A 62 -11.61 -2.59 -20.78
N GLY A 63 -12.90 -2.64 -20.49
CA GLY A 63 -13.98 -2.14 -21.36
C GLY A 63 -14.72 -3.26 -22.07
N GLN A 64 -14.19 -4.48 -22.13
CA GLN A 64 -14.80 -5.65 -22.76
C GLN A 64 -14.74 -6.89 -21.86
N HIS A 65 -13.61 -7.13 -21.20
CA HIS A 65 -13.33 -8.34 -20.43
C HIS A 65 -13.03 -8.01 -18.97
N ARG A 66 -13.34 -8.96 -18.11
CA ARG A 66 -12.88 -8.96 -16.72
C ARG A 66 -11.64 -9.83 -16.62
N LEU A 67 -10.61 -9.27 -16.02
CA LEU A 67 -9.28 -9.83 -16.00
C LEU A 67 -8.82 -10.03 -14.54
N PRO A 68 -8.11 -11.11 -14.23
CA PRO A 68 -7.74 -11.45 -12.87
C PRO A 68 -6.52 -10.67 -12.38
N THR A 69 -6.49 -10.46 -11.06
CA THR A 69 -5.29 -10.03 -10.33
C THR A 69 -4.92 -11.12 -9.33
N HIS A 70 -3.67 -11.54 -9.34
CA HIS A 70 -3.10 -12.39 -8.29
C HIS A 70 -2.21 -11.56 -7.37
N LEU A 71 -2.36 -11.78 -6.07
CA LEU A 71 -1.53 -11.19 -5.02
C LEU A 71 -0.96 -12.31 -4.18
N GLY A 72 0.36 -12.53 -4.25
CA GLY A 72 1.06 -13.62 -3.60
C GLY A 72 1.02 -13.58 -2.09
N ASN A 73 1.55 -14.64 -1.46
CA ASN A 73 1.62 -14.74 0.00
C ASN A 73 2.45 -13.61 0.59
N HIS A 74 1.93 -12.99 1.66
CA HIS A 74 2.58 -11.87 2.36
C HIS A 74 2.94 -10.67 1.47
N ALA A 75 2.39 -10.59 0.26
CA ALA A 75 2.54 -9.41 -0.58
C ALA A 75 1.85 -8.19 0.06
N PHE A 76 2.45 -7.03 -0.12
CA PHE A 76 1.97 -5.78 0.45
C PHE A 76 1.68 -4.75 -0.63
N VAL A 77 0.45 -4.28 -0.68
CA VAL A 77 0.05 -3.19 -1.58
C VAL A 77 -0.18 -1.92 -0.75
N GLY A 78 0.61 -0.89 -1.03
CA GLY A 78 0.50 0.41 -0.39
C GLY A 78 -0.82 1.11 -0.71
N ALA A 79 -1.26 1.99 0.17
CA ALA A 79 -2.51 2.74 0.03
C ALA A 79 -2.60 3.53 -1.29
N ASN A 80 -3.82 3.72 -1.79
CA ASN A 80 -4.13 4.46 -3.02
C ASN A 80 -3.39 3.94 -4.26
N SER A 81 -3.09 2.65 -4.31
CA SER A 81 -2.51 2.02 -5.49
C SER A 81 -3.59 1.53 -6.44
N VAL A 82 -3.24 1.44 -7.73
CA VAL A 82 -4.07 0.84 -8.76
C VAL A 82 -3.30 -0.35 -9.35
N LEU A 83 -3.90 -1.54 -9.32
CA LEU A 83 -3.39 -2.73 -9.97
C LEU A 83 -4.18 -2.94 -11.26
N VAL A 84 -3.53 -2.81 -12.41
CA VAL A 84 -4.19 -2.92 -13.71
C VAL A 84 -4.09 -4.38 -14.18
N ALA A 85 -5.22 -5.07 -14.11
CA ALA A 85 -5.31 -6.46 -14.51
C ALA A 85 -5.21 -6.66 -16.05
N PRO A 86 -4.71 -7.83 -16.53
CA PRO A 86 -4.25 -8.96 -15.73
C PRO A 86 -2.86 -8.70 -15.14
N ILE A 87 -2.64 -9.09 -13.87
CA ILE A 87 -1.36 -8.83 -13.21
C ILE A 87 -1.08 -9.84 -12.09
N ASP A 88 0.18 -10.20 -11.94
CA ASP A 88 0.70 -11.04 -10.87
C ASP A 88 1.66 -10.24 -9.97
N ILE A 89 1.35 -10.17 -8.69
CA ILE A 89 2.20 -9.58 -7.65
C ILE A 89 2.73 -10.74 -6.81
N GLY A 90 4.01 -11.06 -6.98
CA GLY A 90 4.63 -12.25 -6.39
C GLY A 90 4.70 -12.26 -4.86
N ASP A 91 5.03 -13.41 -4.30
CA ASP A 91 5.13 -13.61 -2.85
C ASP A 91 6.09 -12.60 -2.19
N GLY A 92 5.68 -12.00 -1.09
CA GLY A 92 6.47 -11.02 -0.36
C GLY A 92 6.81 -9.74 -1.13
N ALA A 93 6.25 -9.53 -2.32
CA ALA A 93 6.47 -8.30 -3.08
C ALA A 93 5.80 -7.09 -2.42
N TYR A 94 6.36 -5.92 -2.65
CA TYR A 94 5.85 -4.65 -2.14
C TYR A 94 5.49 -3.70 -3.28
N VAL A 95 4.32 -3.11 -3.19
CA VAL A 95 3.90 -1.99 -4.05
C VAL A 95 3.89 -0.72 -3.21
N ALA A 96 4.64 0.28 -3.63
CA ALA A 96 4.68 1.58 -2.96
C ALA A 96 3.34 2.30 -3.07
N ALA A 97 2.91 2.95 -1.99
CA ALA A 97 1.65 3.70 -1.96
C ALA A 97 1.55 4.72 -3.10
N GLY A 98 0.35 4.87 -3.67
CA GLY A 98 0.08 5.78 -4.78
C GLY A 98 0.62 5.32 -6.14
N SER A 99 1.00 4.04 -6.27
CA SER A 99 1.53 3.50 -7.52
C SER A 99 0.41 2.95 -8.42
N THR A 100 0.57 3.14 -9.74
CA THR A 100 -0.24 2.44 -10.75
C THR A 100 0.63 1.38 -11.40
N ILE A 101 0.34 0.11 -11.10
CA ILE A 101 1.13 -1.04 -11.55
C ILE A 101 0.44 -1.70 -12.74
N THR A 102 1.17 -1.84 -13.83
CA THR A 102 0.68 -2.37 -15.12
C THR A 102 1.47 -3.58 -15.61
N SER A 103 2.44 -4.05 -14.83
CA SER A 103 3.29 -5.20 -15.15
C SER A 103 3.50 -6.05 -13.91
N ASP A 104 3.74 -7.33 -14.11
CA ASP A 104 3.98 -8.27 -13.01
C ASP A 104 5.14 -7.82 -12.13
N VAL A 105 5.00 -8.07 -10.83
CA VAL A 105 6.01 -7.73 -9.83
C VAL A 105 6.61 -9.03 -9.29
N PRO A 106 7.90 -9.28 -9.51
CA PRO A 106 8.55 -10.49 -9.02
C PRO A 106 8.48 -10.65 -7.50
N ALA A 107 8.54 -11.89 -7.01
CA ALA A 107 8.57 -12.18 -5.59
C ALA A 107 9.68 -11.39 -4.88
N GLY A 108 9.36 -10.79 -3.72
CA GLY A 108 10.28 -9.99 -2.92
C GLY A 108 10.69 -8.63 -3.51
N ALA A 109 10.20 -8.27 -4.70
CA ALA A 109 10.54 -7.01 -5.34
C ALA A 109 9.75 -5.82 -4.78
N LEU A 110 10.30 -4.62 -4.90
CA LEU A 110 9.61 -3.35 -4.65
C LEU A 110 9.23 -2.69 -5.98
N ALA A 111 7.93 -2.52 -6.22
CA ALA A 111 7.41 -1.77 -7.35
C ALA A 111 7.03 -0.34 -6.95
N VAL A 112 7.52 0.64 -7.71
CA VAL A 112 7.21 2.06 -7.51
C VAL A 112 6.85 2.68 -8.85
N ALA A 113 5.60 3.11 -9.01
CA ALA A 113 5.10 3.76 -10.22
C ALA A 113 4.29 5.00 -9.87
N ARG A 114 4.98 6.01 -9.39
CA ARG A 114 4.44 7.33 -9.01
C ARG A 114 5.44 8.43 -9.36
N GLY A 115 4.96 9.68 -9.48
CA GLY A 115 5.82 10.83 -9.74
C GLY A 115 6.86 11.06 -8.64
N HIS A 116 7.95 11.74 -8.99
CA HIS A 116 8.92 12.19 -8.01
C HIS A 116 8.32 13.30 -7.13
N GLU A 117 8.57 13.22 -5.82
CA GLU A 117 8.21 14.28 -4.90
C GLU A 117 9.02 15.54 -5.20
N HIS A 118 8.33 16.67 -5.27
CA HIS A 118 8.93 18.00 -5.38
C HIS A 118 8.39 18.88 -4.25
N ILE A 119 9.29 19.40 -3.43
CA ILE A 119 8.99 20.34 -2.36
C ILE A 119 9.52 21.70 -2.80
N SER A 120 8.65 22.71 -2.70
CA SER A 120 9.01 24.11 -3.00
C SER A 120 8.93 24.92 -1.70
N ASP A 121 10.08 25.23 -1.16
CA ASP A 121 10.18 26.02 0.07
C ASP A 121 9.57 27.41 -0.12
N ASP A 122 8.99 27.96 0.95
CA ASP A 122 8.35 29.27 1.01
C ASP A 122 7.26 29.51 -0.05
N TRP A 123 6.67 28.42 -0.58
CA TRP A 123 5.66 28.55 -1.64
C TRP A 123 4.47 29.41 -1.21
N VAL A 124 4.00 29.24 0.04
CA VAL A 124 2.83 29.96 0.56
C VAL A 124 3.14 31.44 0.70
N GLN A 125 4.31 31.78 1.25
CA GLN A 125 4.76 33.17 1.42
C GLN A 125 4.85 33.88 0.06
N ARG A 126 5.41 33.20 -0.95
CA ARG A 126 5.56 33.76 -2.30
C ARG A 126 4.24 33.85 -3.09
N LYS A 127 3.37 32.86 -2.94
CA LYS A 127 2.18 32.73 -3.79
C LYS A 127 0.90 33.21 -3.11
N ARG A 128 0.88 33.28 -1.79
CA ARG A 128 -0.29 33.67 -1.00
C ARG A 128 0.08 34.59 0.17
N PRO A 129 0.85 35.67 -0.09
CA PRO A 129 1.25 36.59 0.97
C PRO A 129 0.03 37.19 1.67
N GLY A 130 0.12 37.42 2.97
CA GLY A 130 -0.95 37.98 3.79
C GLY A 130 -2.08 37.01 4.14
N SER A 131 -1.99 35.73 3.74
CA SER A 131 -2.94 34.73 4.19
C SER A 131 -2.61 34.22 5.61
N SER A 132 -3.61 33.65 6.30
CA SER A 132 -3.38 32.99 7.59
C SER A 132 -2.37 31.84 7.50
N ALA A 133 -2.30 31.17 6.33
CA ALA A 133 -1.31 30.12 6.10
C ALA A 133 0.11 30.69 6.00
N ALA A 134 0.30 31.86 5.38
CA ALA A 134 1.61 32.53 5.33
C ALA A 134 2.04 32.97 6.73
N ALA A 135 1.15 33.61 7.50
CA ALA A 135 1.45 33.99 8.88
C ALA A 135 1.82 32.78 9.76
N ALA A 136 1.07 31.69 9.66
CA ALA A 136 1.38 30.46 10.40
C ALA A 136 2.73 29.84 9.98
N ALA A 137 3.12 29.97 8.71
CA ALA A 137 4.40 29.48 8.23
C ALA A 137 5.57 30.39 8.71
N ASP A 138 5.34 31.70 8.80
CA ASP A 138 6.34 32.67 9.31
C ASP A 138 6.56 32.49 10.83
N ASP A 139 5.50 32.13 11.57
CA ASP A 139 5.57 31.84 13.00
C ASP A 139 6.12 30.44 13.32
N ALA A 140 6.21 29.57 12.32
CA ALA A 140 6.67 28.20 12.52
C ALA A 140 8.18 28.16 12.86
N VAL A 141 8.51 27.65 14.01
CA VAL A 141 9.88 27.27 14.35
C VAL A 141 10.14 25.94 13.63
N GLY A 142 11.05 25.92 12.68
CA GLY A 142 11.29 24.83 11.71
C GLY A 142 11.62 23.44 12.27
N GLU A 143 10.99 23.03 13.36
CA GLU A 143 11.20 21.76 14.01
C GLU A 143 10.15 20.72 13.61
N VAL A 144 10.63 19.52 13.32
CA VAL A 144 9.76 18.35 13.09
C VAL A 144 8.99 18.06 14.39
N HIS A 145 7.67 17.87 14.26
CA HIS A 145 6.83 17.53 15.41
C HIS A 145 7.44 16.37 16.23
N PRO A 146 7.57 16.48 17.58
CA PRO A 146 8.30 15.51 18.40
C PRO A 146 7.88 14.04 18.20
N LYS A 147 6.57 13.77 18.08
CA LYS A 147 6.06 12.41 17.81
C LYS A 147 6.51 11.85 16.45
N VAL A 148 6.69 12.71 15.45
CA VAL A 148 7.19 12.30 14.12
C VAL A 148 8.68 12.01 14.20
N ALA A 149 9.44 12.85 14.89
CA ALA A 149 10.88 12.64 15.12
C ALA A 149 11.13 11.31 15.85
N GLU A 150 10.34 11.04 16.90
CA GLU A 150 10.40 9.78 17.66
C GLU A 150 10.07 8.56 16.79
N ALA A 151 9.01 8.64 15.99
CA ALA A 151 8.62 7.55 15.06
C ALA A 151 9.72 7.27 14.03
N ARG A 152 10.32 8.31 13.45
CA ARG A 152 11.46 8.17 12.51
C ARG A 152 12.67 7.50 13.17
N ALA A 153 12.97 7.87 14.41
CA ALA A 153 14.06 7.25 15.17
C ALA A 153 13.82 5.76 15.44
N ARG A 154 12.57 5.37 15.77
CA ARG A 154 12.20 3.95 15.97
C ARG A 154 12.42 3.14 14.70
N VAL A 155 11.92 3.60 13.55
CA VAL A 155 12.09 2.92 12.26
C VAL A 155 13.56 2.76 11.92
N ARG A 156 14.36 3.82 12.06
CA ARG A 156 15.81 3.76 11.77
C ARG A 156 16.54 2.74 12.66
N ASN A 157 16.23 2.69 13.96
CA ASN A 157 16.87 1.75 14.88
C ASN A 157 16.49 0.30 14.62
N GLN A 158 15.28 0.02 14.11
CA GLN A 158 14.87 -1.32 13.68
C GLN A 158 15.61 -1.78 12.43
N THR A 159 15.91 -0.88 11.51
CA THR A 159 16.65 -1.20 10.28
C THR A 159 18.13 -1.45 10.54
N ILE A 160 18.73 -0.82 11.54
CA ILE A 160 20.17 -0.98 11.88
C ILE A 160 20.42 -2.26 12.72
N GLY A 161 19.39 -2.80 13.39
CA GLY A 161 19.53 -3.99 14.24
C GLY A 161 19.52 -5.35 13.53
N GLN A 162 19.52 -5.42 12.19
CA GLN A 162 19.50 -6.68 11.43
C GLN A 162 20.58 -6.82 10.33
N PRO A 163 21.88 -6.57 10.57
CA PRO A 163 22.89 -6.82 9.53
C PRO A 163 23.59 -8.19 9.60
N GLU A 164 23.34 -9.06 10.57
CA GLU A 164 24.21 -10.24 10.76
C GLU A 164 23.61 -11.62 10.56
N ALA A 165 22.33 -11.77 10.28
CA ALA A 165 21.71 -13.10 10.15
C ALA A 165 21.80 -13.74 8.75
N ILE A 166 22.14 -12.97 7.71
CA ILE A 166 22.12 -13.47 6.32
C ILE A 166 23.48 -14.02 5.85
N ASN A 167 24.59 -13.62 6.45
CA ASN A 167 25.94 -14.00 5.97
C ASN A 167 26.53 -15.31 6.54
N GLN A 168 25.82 -16.04 7.40
CA GLN A 168 26.37 -17.30 7.95
C GLN A 168 25.90 -18.57 7.24
N GLN A 169 24.96 -18.50 6.32
CA GLN A 169 24.51 -19.66 5.56
C GLN A 169 25.21 -19.85 4.19
N GLU A 170 25.83 -18.83 3.64
CA GLU A 170 26.57 -18.96 2.36
C GLU A 170 28.03 -19.39 2.51
N ALA A 171 28.56 -19.48 3.73
CA ALA A 171 29.95 -19.90 3.96
C ALA A 171 30.11 -21.40 4.26
N GLN A 172 29.05 -22.22 4.14
CA GLN A 172 29.09 -23.66 4.39
C GLN A 172 28.53 -24.50 3.24
N GLN A 173 28.61 -24.03 1.99
CA GLN A 173 28.40 -24.89 0.83
C GLN A 173 29.58 -24.87 -0.10
#